data_91f4f9b26d2f8895e7ea0b6135f7cd5d
#
_entry.id   91f4f9b26d2f8895e7ea0b6135f7cd5d
#
_cell.length_a   1.000
_cell.length_b   1.000
_cell.length_c   1.000
_cell.angle_alpha   90.00
_cell.angle_beta   90.00
_cell.angle_gamma   90.00
#
_symmetry.space_group_name_H-M   'P 1'
#
loop_
_entity.id
_entity.type
_entity.pdbx_description
1 polymer ?
#
loop_
_entity_poly.entity_id
_entity_poly.type
_entity_poly.pdbx_seq_one_letter_code
_entity_poly.pdbx_strand_id
1 'polypeptide(L)'
;MERVAFCNTGSEAVMGAMRIARTVTGRKKIAIFSNSYHGIFDEVIVRGTKQLRSLSAAPGILANAVENIIVLDWATDETLAYLREHGHELAAIMTEPIQNKYPTIQPREFVRSLRQIADASGCALIFDEVVTGFRVAPAGAQEFYGVRSDISTYGKVIGGGLPFAA
;
A
#
# COMPACT_ATOMS: atom_id res chain seq x y z
N MET A 1 8.31 -4.80 14.64
CA MET A 1 8.53 -3.37 14.34
C MET A 1 9.27 -2.73 15.48
N GLU A 2 10.14 -1.78 15.16
CA GLU A 2 11.00 -1.14 16.18
C GLU A 2 10.46 0.23 16.61
N ARG A 3 9.60 0.84 15.81
CA ARG A 3 9.07 2.18 16.06
C ARG A 3 7.60 2.26 15.68
N VAL A 4 6.86 3.10 16.39
CA VAL A 4 5.45 3.39 16.14
C VAL A 4 5.25 4.90 16.15
N ALA A 5 4.43 5.40 15.21
CA ALA A 5 3.93 6.77 15.20
C ALA A 5 2.40 6.71 15.25
N PHE A 6 1.82 7.44 16.19
CA PHE A 6 0.37 7.48 16.37
C PHE A 6 -0.26 8.64 15.60
N CYS A 7 -1.46 8.43 15.11
CA CYS A 7 -2.29 9.43 14.45
C CYS A 7 -3.78 9.12 14.70
N ASN A 8 -4.68 9.88 14.11
CA ASN A 8 -6.11 9.77 14.40
C ASN A 8 -6.88 8.90 13.40
N THR A 9 -6.37 8.76 12.18
CA THR A 9 -7.08 8.06 11.10
C THR A 9 -6.14 7.19 10.29
N GLY A 10 -6.68 6.12 9.69
CA GLY A 10 -5.92 5.30 8.75
C GLY A 10 -5.42 6.08 7.53
N SER A 11 -6.14 7.12 7.09
CA SER A 11 -5.66 8.01 6.01
C SER A 11 -4.39 8.75 6.39
N GLU A 12 -4.30 9.26 7.63
CA GLU A 12 -3.10 9.91 8.15
C GLU A 12 -1.94 8.91 8.28
N ALA A 13 -2.21 7.69 8.77
CA ALA A 13 -1.21 6.63 8.85
C ALA A 13 -0.62 6.29 7.48
N VAL A 14 -1.47 6.08 6.47
CA VAL A 14 -1.05 5.80 5.09
C VAL A 14 -0.25 6.98 4.51
N MET A 15 -0.72 8.21 4.68
CA MET A 15 -0.01 9.40 4.22
C MET A 15 1.38 9.51 4.88
N GLY A 16 1.46 9.21 6.17
CA GLY A 16 2.73 9.14 6.91
C GLY A 16 3.67 8.07 6.36
N ALA A 17 3.16 6.85 6.12
CA ALA A 17 3.91 5.73 5.57
C ALA A 17 4.50 6.04 4.18
N MET A 18 3.70 6.63 3.29
CA MET A 18 4.15 7.04 1.95
C MET A 18 5.27 8.09 2.03
N ARG A 19 5.15 9.06 2.95
CA ARG A 19 6.16 10.09 3.17
C ARG A 19 7.46 9.49 3.71
N ILE A 20 7.38 8.57 4.65
CA ILE A 20 8.55 7.86 5.21
C ILE A 20 9.26 7.08 4.10
N ALA A 21 8.54 6.30 3.31
CA ALA A 21 9.10 5.53 2.21
C ALA A 21 9.85 6.42 1.19
N ARG A 22 9.26 7.55 0.80
CA ARG A 22 9.93 8.53 -0.07
C ARG A 22 11.20 9.12 0.56
N THR A 23 11.14 9.44 1.84
CA THR A 23 12.29 10.01 2.56
C THR A 23 13.45 9.03 2.64
N VAL A 24 13.17 7.78 3.00
CA VAL A 24 14.22 6.76 3.20
C VAL A 24 14.84 6.33 1.87
N THR A 25 14.04 6.21 0.81
CA THR A 25 14.54 5.74 -0.50
C THR A 25 15.07 6.87 -1.39
N GLY A 26 14.70 8.13 -1.12
CA GLY A 26 14.97 9.28 -1.99
C GLY A 26 14.18 9.26 -3.31
N ARG A 27 13.23 8.32 -3.47
CA ARG A 27 12.43 8.12 -4.69
C ARG A 27 11.05 8.74 -4.51
N LYS A 28 10.34 8.98 -5.63
CA LYS A 28 9.04 9.67 -5.62
C LYS A 28 7.85 8.74 -5.86
N LYS A 29 8.00 7.78 -6.78
CA LYS A 29 6.92 6.95 -7.27
C LYS A 29 6.50 5.89 -6.24
N ILE A 30 5.20 5.66 -6.12
CA ILE A 30 4.63 4.58 -5.30
C ILE A 30 3.68 3.77 -6.16
N ALA A 31 3.84 2.46 -6.17
CA ALA A 31 2.91 1.54 -6.80
C ALA A 31 1.81 1.17 -5.81
N ILE A 32 0.55 1.24 -6.26
CA ILE A 32 -0.64 0.76 -5.58
C ILE A 32 -1.45 -0.12 -6.52
N PHE A 33 -2.50 -0.77 -6.02
CA PHE A 33 -3.26 -1.71 -6.83
C PHE A 33 -4.70 -1.26 -7.08
N SER A 34 -5.19 -1.58 -8.27
CA SER A 34 -6.59 -1.36 -8.65
C SER A 34 -7.53 -2.00 -7.62
N ASN A 35 -8.66 -1.34 -7.36
CA ASN A 35 -9.66 -1.73 -6.37
C ASN A 35 -9.22 -1.69 -4.89
N SER A 36 -8.01 -1.26 -4.57
CA SER A 36 -7.59 -0.98 -3.19
C SER A 36 -8.16 0.36 -2.71
N TYR A 37 -8.30 0.47 -1.39
CA TYR A 37 -8.70 1.69 -0.72
C TYR A 37 -7.67 2.05 0.36
N HIS A 38 -7.04 3.20 0.19
CA HIS A 38 -5.94 3.66 1.05
C HIS A 38 -6.21 4.99 1.78
N GLY A 39 -7.47 5.40 1.85
CA GLY A 39 -7.88 6.62 2.54
C GLY A 39 -8.48 7.67 1.62
N ILE A 40 -8.62 8.90 2.13
CA ILE A 40 -9.38 9.97 1.48
C ILE A 40 -8.54 11.14 0.97
N PHE A 41 -7.22 11.09 1.08
CA PHE A 41 -6.36 12.15 0.57
C PHE A 41 -6.07 11.98 -0.93
N ASP A 42 -5.79 13.09 -1.59
CA ASP A 42 -5.79 13.19 -3.06
C ASP A 42 -4.90 12.16 -3.76
N GLU A 43 -3.70 11.89 -3.26
CA GLU A 43 -2.75 10.99 -3.90
C GLU A 43 -3.29 9.56 -4.08
N VAL A 44 -4.14 9.07 -3.18
CA VAL A 44 -4.65 7.70 -3.20
C VAL A 44 -6.02 7.57 -3.85
N ILE A 45 -6.69 8.70 -4.15
CA ILE A 45 -7.95 8.72 -4.91
C ILE A 45 -7.62 8.80 -6.41
N VAL A 46 -7.09 7.73 -6.91
CA VAL A 46 -6.50 7.62 -8.24
C VAL A 46 -6.99 6.35 -8.95
N ARG A 47 -7.04 6.38 -10.26
CA ARG A 47 -7.26 5.21 -11.12
C ARG A 47 -6.18 5.12 -12.18
N GLY A 48 -5.80 3.91 -12.50
CA GLY A 48 -4.86 3.63 -13.58
C GLY A 48 -5.54 3.59 -14.95
N THR A 49 -4.74 3.77 -15.98
CA THR A 49 -5.11 3.50 -17.37
C THR A 49 -4.30 2.32 -17.90
N LYS A 50 -4.73 1.76 -19.03
CA LYS A 50 -3.97 0.71 -19.74
C LYS A 50 -2.54 1.14 -20.13
N GLN A 51 -2.30 2.46 -20.24
CA GLN A 51 -0.98 3.03 -20.52
C GLN A 51 -0.18 3.35 -19.25
N LEU A 52 -0.57 2.83 -18.10
CA LEU A 52 0.04 3.08 -16.78
C LEU A 52 0.07 4.57 -16.38
N ARG A 53 -0.82 5.37 -16.95
CA ARG A 53 -1.03 6.75 -16.51
C ARG A 53 -2.00 6.79 -15.36
N SER A 54 -1.68 7.57 -14.34
CA SER A 54 -2.55 7.84 -13.21
C SER A 54 -3.45 9.03 -13.48
N LEU A 55 -4.74 8.83 -13.26
CA LEU A 55 -5.76 9.86 -13.38
C LEU A 55 -6.46 10.03 -12.05
N SER A 56 -6.84 11.26 -11.71
CA SER A 56 -7.69 11.51 -10.55
C SER A 56 -9.00 10.72 -10.67
N ALA A 57 -9.40 10.05 -9.60
CA ALA A 57 -10.62 9.24 -9.58
C ALA A 57 -11.88 10.05 -9.22
N ALA A 58 -11.72 11.30 -8.77
CA ALA A 58 -12.83 12.18 -8.38
C ALA A 58 -12.60 13.61 -8.87
N PRO A 59 -13.70 14.39 -9.12
CA PRO A 59 -13.60 15.82 -9.37
C PRO A 59 -12.92 16.56 -8.20
N GLY A 60 -12.19 17.63 -8.53
CA GLY A 60 -11.51 18.47 -7.52
C GLY A 60 -10.10 18.01 -7.17
N ILE A 61 -9.71 16.78 -7.52
CA ILE A 61 -8.35 16.29 -7.33
C ILE A 61 -7.48 16.78 -8.48
N LEU A 62 -6.39 17.47 -8.17
CA LEU A 62 -5.47 17.99 -9.17
C LEU A 62 -4.67 16.87 -9.83
N ALA A 63 -4.38 16.99 -11.11
CA ALA A 63 -3.64 15.97 -11.87
C ALA A 63 -2.23 15.72 -11.30
N ASN A 64 -1.55 16.77 -10.83
CA ASN A 64 -0.23 16.65 -10.20
C ASN A 64 -0.25 15.96 -8.82
N ALA A 65 -1.39 15.91 -8.14
CA ALA A 65 -1.51 15.19 -6.88
C ALA A 65 -1.31 13.67 -7.07
N VAL A 66 -1.67 13.13 -8.23
CA VAL A 66 -1.61 11.69 -8.51
C VAL A 66 -0.47 11.28 -9.45
N GLU A 67 0.33 12.22 -9.94
CA GLU A 67 1.36 11.96 -10.98
C GLU A 67 2.44 10.97 -10.57
N ASN A 68 2.72 10.86 -9.27
CA ASN A 68 3.73 9.96 -8.71
C ASN A 68 3.14 8.64 -8.17
N ILE A 69 1.89 8.36 -8.46
CA ILE A 69 1.25 7.09 -8.12
C ILE A 69 1.13 6.23 -9.38
N ILE A 70 1.52 4.98 -9.28
CA ILE A 70 1.38 3.98 -10.34
C ILE A 70 0.32 2.99 -9.90
N VAL A 71 -0.75 2.88 -10.66
CA VAL A 71 -1.84 1.93 -10.36
C VAL A 71 -1.67 0.69 -11.25
N LEU A 72 -1.50 -0.46 -10.62
CA LEU A 72 -1.31 -1.76 -11.25
C LEU A 72 -2.50 -2.67 -10.97
N ASP A 73 -2.68 -3.72 -11.76
CA ASP A 73 -3.72 -4.69 -11.51
C ASP A 73 -3.34 -5.63 -10.35
N TRP A 74 -4.32 -5.97 -9.52
CA TRP A 74 -4.11 -6.83 -8.36
C TRP A 74 -3.90 -8.29 -8.74
N ALA A 75 -2.87 -8.91 -8.18
CA ALA A 75 -2.60 -10.34 -8.24
C ALA A 75 -2.45 -10.90 -9.68
N THR A 76 -1.81 -10.15 -10.59
CA THR A 76 -1.51 -10.60 -11.95
C THR A 76 -0.02 -10.79 -12.18
N ASP A 77 0.33 -11.66 -13.13
CA ASP A 77 1.72 -11.91 -13.50
C ASP A 77 2.35 -10.72 -14.23
N GLU A 78 1.56 -9.99 -15.01
CA GLU A 78 1.95 -8.75 -15.68
C GLU A 78 2.40 -7.69 -14.67
N THR A 79 1.67 -7.56 -13.58
CA THR A 79 2.04 -6.67 -12.48
C THR A 79 3.37 -7.08 -11.84
N LEU A 80 3.57 -8.36 -11.59
CA LEU A 80 4.85 -8.84 -11.04
C LEU A 80 6.02 -8.61 -12.01
N ALA A 81 5.79 -8.81 -13.32
CA ALA A 81 6.80 -8.51 -14.34
C ALA A 81 7.17 -7.03 -14.35
N TYR A 82 6.16 -6.14 -14.37
CA TYR A 82 6.37 -4.70 -14.30
C TYR A 82 7.15 -4.28 -13.05
N LEU A 83 6.77 -4.80 -11.88
CA LEU A 83 7.44 -4.47 -10.63
C LEU A 83 8.89 -4.97 -10.58
N ARG A 84 9.20 -6.13 -11.18
CA ARG A 84 10.59 -6.60 -11.30
C ARG A 84 11.44 -5.69 -12.17
N GLU A 85 10.88 -5.17 -13.24
CA GLU A 85 11.58 -4.28 -14.16
C GLU A 85 11.77 -2.87 -13.59
N HIS A 86 10.71 -2.29 -13.00
CA HIS A 86 10.66 -0.89 -12.58
C HIS A 86 10.76 -0.65 -11.08
N GLY A 87 10.87 -1.70 -10.26
CA GLY A 87 10.88 -1.57 -8.79
C GLY A 87 11.98 -0.64 -8.27
N HIS A 88 13.11 -0.55 -8.97
CA HIS A 88 14.22 0.33 -8.63
C HIS A 88 13.89 1.83 -8.76
N GLU A 89 12.80 2.19 -9.44
CA GLU A 89 12.30 3.57 -9.55
C GLU A 89 11.32 3.92 -8.41
N LEU A 90 10.79 2.91 -7.71
CA LEU A 90 9.75 3.07 -6.72
C LEU A 90 10.31 3.41 -5.33
N ALA A 91 9.64 4.32 -4.65
CA ALA A 91 9.81 4.52 -3.21
C ALA A 91 9.17 3.37 -2.43
N ALA A 92 8.01 2.93 -2.88
CA ALA A 92 7.30 1.82 -2.24
C ALA A 92 6.39 1.06 -3.20
N ILE A 93 6.13 -0.19 -2.83
CA ILE A 93 4.97 -0.96 -3.25
C ILE A 93 4.01 -0.97 -2.05
N MET A 94 2.83 -0.39 -2.20
CA MET A 94 1.82 -0.33 -1.13
C MET A 94 0.62 -1.18 -1.48
N THR A 95 0.20 -2.01 -0.54
CA THR A 95 -0.90 -2.96 -0.76
C THR A 95 -1.78 -3.13 0.47
N GLU A 96 -3.08 -3.30 0.25
CA GLU A 96 -3.90 -4.07 1.17
C GLU A 96 -3.53 -5.54 0.96
N PRO A 97 -2.96 -6.26 1.94
CA PRO A 97 -2.54 -7.66 1.73
C PRO A 97 -3.71 -8.59 1.39
N ILE A 98 -4.89 -8.26 1.87
CA ILE A 98 -6.19 -8.79 1.44
C ILE A 98 -7.06 -7.58 1.14
N GLN A 99 -7.49 -7.43 -0.11
CA GLN A 99 -8.32 -6.29 -0.49
C GLN A 99 -9.68 -6.35 0.22
N ASN A 100 -10.07 -5.25 0.85
CA ASN A 100 -11.34 -5.17 1.56
C ASN A 100 -12.55 -5.41 0.64
N LYS A 101 -12.43 -5.07 -0.64
CA LYS A 101 -13.45 -5.28 -1.65
C LYS A 101 -13.62 -6.75 -2.05
N TYR A 102 -12.56 -7.53 -1.95
CA TYR A 102 -12.53 -8.94 -2.36
C TYR A 102 -11.88 -9.82 -1.29
N PRO A 103 -12.46 -9.93 -0.09
CA PRO A 103 -11.81 -10.58 1.07
C PRO A 103 -11.60 -12.09 0.88
N THR A 104 -12.28 -12.70 -0.07
CA THR A 104 -12.10 -14.12 -0.42
C THR A 104 -10.87 -14.38 -1.29
N ILE A 105 -10.32 -13.34 -1.93
CA ILE A 105 -9.10 -13.46 -2.74
C ILE A 105 -7.89 -13.22 -1.84
N GLN A 106 -7.12 -14.27 -1.61
CA GLN A 106 -5.97 -14.29 -0.69
C GLN A 106 -4.73 -14.79 -1.43
N PRO A 107 -4.10 -13.97 -2.30
CA PRO A 107 -3.06 -14.39 -3.24
C PRO A 107 -1.69 -14.51 -2.54
N ARG A 108 -1.48 -15.61 -1.82
CA ARG A 108 -0.28 -15.85 -0.99
C ARG A 108 1.03 -15.70 -1.77
N GLU A 109 1.12 -16.31 -2.93
CA GLU A 109 2.35 -16.26 -3.74
C GLU A 109 2.60 -14.87 -4.33
N PHE A 110 1.54 -14.13 -4.67
CA PHE A 110 1.66 -12.75 -5.10
C PHE A 110 2.24 -11.87 -3.98
N VAL A 111 1.71 -11.97 -2.76
CA VAL A 111 2.19 -11.20 -1.60
C VAL A 111 3.64 -11.53 -1.25
N ARG A 112 4.04 -12.81 -1.34
CA ARG A 112 5.43 -13.22 -1.19
C ARG A 112 6.34 -12.63 -2.28
N SER A 113 5.86 -12.64 -3.52
CA SER A 113 6.59 -12.05 -4.65
C SER A 113 6.79 -10.55 -4.48
N LEU A 114 5.81 -9.82 -3.94
CA LEU A 114 5.98 -8.39 -3.64
C LEU A 114 7.14 -8.16 -2.65
N ARG A 115 7.29 -9.00 -1.62
CA ARG A 115 8.42 -8.90 -0.69
C ARG A 115 9.76 -9.13 -1.39
N GLN A 116 9.85 -10.20 -2.17
CA GLN A 116 11.07 -10.51 -2.91
C GLN A 116 11.48 -9.39 -3.88
N ILE A 117 10.49 -8.81 -4.57
CA ILE A 117 10.73 -7.69 -5.48
C ILE A 117 11.19 -6.45 -4.72
N ALA A 118 10.55 -6.14 -3.59
CA ALA A 118 10.93 -4.99 -2.78
C ALA A 118 12.36 -5.14 -2.23
N ASP A 119 12.74 -6.33 -1.77
CA ASP A 119 14.10 -6.64 -1.31
C ASP A 119 15.12 -6.46 -2.45
N ALA A 120 14.82 -6.99 -3.63
CA ALA A 120 15.74 -6.94 -4.78
C ALA A 120 15.90 -5.53 -5.35
N SER A 121 14.85 -4.70 -5.30
CA SER A 121 14.82 -3.35 -5.87
C SER A 121 15.19 -2.25 -4.87
N GLY A 122 15.22 -2.56 -3.58
CA GLY A 122 15.46 -1.60 -2.50
C GLY A 122 14.33 -0.57 -2.34
N CYS A 123 13.11 -0.89 -2.76
CA CYS A 123 11.93 -0.10 -2.43
C CYS A 123 11.28 -0.62 -1.13
N ALA A 124 10.49 0.21 -0.47
CA ALA A 124 9.76 -0.23 0.72
C ALA A 124 8.53 -1.07 0.33
N LEU A 125 8.23 -2.11 1.10
CA LEU A 125 6.93 -2.78 1.07
C LEU A 125 6.07 -2.21 2.19
N ILE A 126 4.95 -1.57 1.82
CA ILE A 126 3.97 -1.03 2.77
C ILE A 126 2.74 -1.94 2.79
N PHE A 127 2.40 -2.48 3.96
CA PHE A 127 1.13 -3.15 4.18
C PHE A 127 0.12 -2.18 4.80
N ASP A 128 -0.95 -1.91 4.06
CA ASP A 128 -2.12 -1.26 4.62
C ASP A 128 -2.95 -2.29 5.36
N GLU A 129 -2.71 -2.39 6.65
CA GLU A 129 -3.38 -3.30 7.57
C GLU A 129 -4.54 -2.63 8.34
N VAL A 130 -5.04 -1.52 7.84
CA VAL A 130 -6.18 -0.80 8.47
C VAL A 130 -7.42 -1.70 8.57
N VAL A 131 -7.57 -2.67 7.67
CA VAL A 131 -8.65 -3.67 7.72
C VAL A 131 -8.16 -5.01 8.28
N THR A 132 -7.01 -5.49 7.85
CA THR A 132 -6.53 -6.85 8.15
C THR A 132 -5.83 -6.98 9.51
N GLY A 133 -5.26 -5.89 10.00
CA GLY A 133 -4.55 -5.86 11.27
C GLY A 133 -5.43 -6.34 12.43
N PHE A 134 -4.93 -7.29 13.22
CA PHE A 134 -5.64 -7.93 14.34
C PHE A 134 -6.94 -8.64 13.97
N ARG A 135 -7.23 -8.86 12.67
CA ARG A 135 -8.44 -9.54 12.21
C ARG A 135 -8.16 -10.93 11.65
N VAL A 136 -7.18 -11.03 10.75
CA VAL A 136 -6.88 -12.30 10.07
C VAL A 136 -5.92 -13.17 10.88
N ALA A 137 -5.15 -12.57 11.75
CA ALA A 137 -4.29 -13.20 12.75
C ALA A 137 -3.92 -12.14 13.81
N PRO A 138 -3.38 -12.52 14.99
CA PRO A 138 -2.92 -11.58 16.03
C PRO A 138 -1.92 -10.53 15.51
N ALA A 139 -0.97 -10.91 14.65
CA ALA A 139 -0.06 -9.98 13.99
C ALA A 139 -0.51 -9.61 12.55
N GLY A 140 -1.81 -9.69 12.27
CA GLY A 140 -2.40 -9.27 11.01
C GLY A 140 -2.01 -10.13 9.81
N ALA A 141 -2.00 -9.52 8.64
CA ALA A 141 -1.68 -10.22 7.39
C ALA A 141 -0.20 -10.62 7.28
N GLN A 142 0.68 -9.95 8.00
CA GLN A 142 2.09 -10.34 8.06
C GLN A 142 2.26 -11.77 8.62
N GLU A 143 1.57 -12.07 9.72
CA GLU A 143 1.56 -13.42 10.30
C GLU A 143 0.83 -14.40 9.38
N PHE A 144 -0.34 -14.02 8.89
CA PHE A 144 -1.17 -14.86 8.02
C PHE A 144 -0.42 -15.34 6.76
N TYR A 145 0.37 -14.46 6.14
CA TYR A 145 1.15 -14.80 4.94
C TYR A 145 2.58 -15.28 5.23
N GLY A 146 3.11 -15.03 6.43
CA GLY A 146 4.52 -15.21 6.74
C GLY A 146 5.42 -14.23 6.00
N VAL A 147 4.93 -13.01 5.76
CA VAL A 147 5.62 -11.94 5.01
C VAL A 147 5.70 -10.69 5.87
N ARG A 148 6.89 -10.15 6.08
CA ARG A 148 7.08 -8.87 6.80
C ARG A 148 7.12 -7.70 5.83
N SER A 149 6.37 -6.66 6.14
CA SER A 149 6.49 -5.35 5.49
C SER A 149 7.57 -4.52 6.15
N ASP A 150 8.05 -3.49 5.46
CA ASP A 150 8.95 -2.49 6.02
C ASP A 150 8.16 -1.47 6.86
N ILE A 151 6.95 -1.13 6.39
CA ILE A 151 6.02 -0.23 7.07
C ILE A 151 4.64 -0.88 7.06
N SER A 152 3.93 -0.80 8.17
CA SER A 152 2.52 -1.21 8.25
C SER A 152 1.69 -0.09 8.82
N THR A 153 0.49 0.11 8.27
CA THR A 153 -0.48 1.07 8.77
C THR A 153 -1.66 0.36 9.41
N TYR A 154 -2.10 0.84 10.54
CA TYR A 154 -3.19 0.27 11.33
C TYR A 154 -4.25 1.32 11.62
N GLY A 155 -5.48 0.87 11.84
CA GLY A 155 -6.61 1.73 12.18
C GLY A 155 -7.83 0.90 12.59
N LYS A 156 -9.00 1.45 12.47
CA LYS A 156 -10.28 0.78 12.76
C LYS A 156 -10.26 0.04 14.11
N VAL A 157 -10.04 -1.27 14.11
CA VAL A 157 -10.14 -2.12 15.30
C VAL A 157 -9.21 -1.70 16.43
N ILE A 158 -8.03 -1.17 16.12
CA ILE A 158 -7.08 -0.75 17.17
C ILE A 158 -7.57 0.46 17.97
N GLY A 159 -8.46 1.27 17.41
CA GLY A 159 -9.03 2.43 18.08
C GLY A 159 -10.16 2.08 19.05
N GLY A 160 -10.76 0.88 18.97
CA GLY A 160 -11.86 0.49 19.85
C GLY A 160 -13.06 1.44 19.81
N GLY A 161 -13.26 2.17 18.70
CA GLY A 161 -14.29 3.18 18.52
C GLY A 161 -13.80 4.63 18.70
N LEU A 162 -12.56 4.80 19.11
CA LEU A 162 -11.93 6.13 19.21
C LEU A 162 -11.14 6.48 17.92
N PRO A 163 -10.90 7.77 17.65
CA PRO A 163 -10.03 8.20 16.56
C PRO A 163 -8.57 7.86 16.89
N PHE A 164 -8.13 6.70 16.40
CA PHE A 164 -6.80 6.18 16.66
C PHE A 164 -6.30 5.33 15.49
N ALA A 165 -5.07 5.58 15.08
CA ALA A 165 -4.36 4.85 14.04
C ALA A 165 -2.83 4.91 14.27
N ALA A 166 -2.08 4.08 13.55
CA ALA A 166 -0.62 4.04 13.62
C ALA A 166 -0.02 3.62 12.26
#